data_60eba2f0c2a3fe20f8c2d81429b25fa0
#
_entry.id   60eba2f0c2a3fe20f8c2d81429b25fa0
#
_cell.length_a   1.000
_cell.length_b   1.000
_cell.length_c   1.000
_cell.angle_alpha   90.00
_cell.angle_beta   90.00
_cell.angle_gamma   90.00
#
_symmetry.space_group_name_H-M   'P 1'
#
loop_
_entity.id
_entity.type
_entity.pdbx_description
1 polymer ?
#
loop_
_entity_poly.entity_id
_entity_poly.type
_entity_poly.pdbx_seq_one_letter_code
_entity_poly.pdbx_strand_id
1 'polypeptide(L)'
;MRKILYTLSVAFLLVACGGGATKTETTTETTTSPETKLSDNPDYSKGLALIAGSDCLTCHKVAEKSIGPAYQDVAAKYENTDDNIEMLAGKIIKGGSGNWGAIPMTAHANLSQEDAEAMVKYILLLKK
;
A
#
# COMPACT_ATOMS: atom_id res chain seq x y z
N MET A 1 27.46 -37.29 -28.41
CA MET A 1 28.30 -38.32 -27.79
C MET A 1 28.72 -37.87 -26.42
N ARG A 2 28.22 -38.41 -25.42
CA ARG A 2 28.74 -39.00 -24.16
C ARG A 2 27.66 -39.02 -23.09
N LYS A 3 27.05 -40.19 -22.98
CA LYS A 3 26.19 -40.62 -21.87
C LYS A 3 27.09 -40.84 -20.64
N ILE A 4 26.68 -40.34 -19.48
CA ILE A 4 27.14 -40.88 -18.20
C ILE A 4 25.91 -41.07 -17.32
N LEU A 5 25.54 -42.35 -17.20
CA LEU A 5 24.69 -42.89 -16.17
C LEU A 5 25.50 -42.92 -14.85
N TYR A 6 24.95 -42.46 -13.78
CA TYR A 6 25.32 -42.92 -12.44
C TYR A 6 24.05 -43.28 -11.67
N THR A 7 23.83 -44.57 -11.63
CA THR A 7 23.03 -45.27 -10.64
C THR A 7 23.88 -45.46 -9.38
N LEU A 8 23.44 -45.08 -8.25
CA LEU A 8 23.83 -45.74 -6.98
C LEU A 8 22.67 -45.70 -5.99
N SER A 9 22.23 -46.89 -5.74
CA SER A 9 21.37 -47.35 -4.66
C SER A 9 22.03 -47.18 -3.29
N VAL A 10 21.22 -47.53 -2.25
CA VAL A 10 21.58 -47.91 -0.86
C VAL A 10 21.28 -46.80 0.14
N ALA A 11 20.59 -46.99 1.20
CA ALA A 11 19.99 -48.09 1.94
C ALA A 11 19.08 -47.53 3.04
N PHE A 12 18.09 -48.27 3.30
CA PHE A 12 17.13 -48.21 4.40
C PHE A 12 17.81 -48.42 5.75
N LEU A 13 17.61 -47.52 6.69
CA LEU A 13 17.81 -47.81 8.09
C LEU A 13 16.65 -47.22 8.93
N LEU A 14 15.74 -48.14 9.26
CA LEU A 14 14.75 -47.96 10.31
C LEU A 14 15.46 -48.05 11.66
N VAL A 15 15.37 -47.00 12.46
CA VAL A 15 15.54 -47.09 13.91
C VAL A 15 14.28 -46.58 14.58
N ALA A 16 13.49 -47.52 15.02
CA ALA A 16 12.44 -47.27 15.98
C ALA A 16 13.06 -47.36 17.40
N CYS A 17 12.95 -46.30 18.15
CA CYS A 17 13.00 -46.42 19.61
C CYS A 17 12.16 -45.33 20.23
N GLY A 18 11.24 -45.77 21.05
CA GLY A 18 10.19 -45.03 21.66
C GLY A 18 10.58 -44.25 22.90
N GLY A 19 9.64 -43.48 23.37
CA GLY A 19 9.48 -43.10 24.76
C GLY A 19 9.86 -41.67 25.10
N GLY A 20 8.90 -40.89 25.58
CA GLY A 20 9.15 -39.72 26.39
C GLY A 20 8.42 -38.46 25.92
N ALA A 21 7.20 -38.33 26.35
CA ALA A 21 6.48 -37.06 26.33
C ALA A 21 7.21 -36.02 27.19
N THR A 22 7.62 -34.92 26.61
CA THR A 22 7.80 -33.68 27.35
C THR A 22 7.32 -32.56 26.45
N LYS A 23 6.12 -32.15 26.72
CA LYS A 23 5.43 -31.00 26.16
C LYS A 23 6.10 -29.76 26.73
N THR A 24 7.02 -29.18 26.00
CA THR A 24 7.48 -27.83 26.31
C THR A 24 6.71 -26.90 25.38
N GLU A 25 5.61 -26.38 25.90
CA GLU A 25 4.92 -25.22 25.32
C GLU A 25 5.83 -24.02 25.49
N THR A 26 6.57 -23.69 24.45
CA THR A 26 7.12 -22.35 24.30
C THR A 26 5.97 -21.46 23.84
N THR A 27 5.28 -20.89 24.81
CA THR A 27 4.37 -19.77 24.57
C THR A 27 5.20 -18.59 24.09
N THR A 28 5.35 -18.47 22.78
CA THR A 28 5.71 -17.21 22.16
C THR A 28 4.46 -16.34 22.20
N GLU A 29 4.35 -15.53 23.23
CA GLU A 29 3.40 -14.43 23.23
C GLU A 29 3.77 -13.47 22.08
N THR A 30 3.24 -13.76 20.92
CA THR A 30 3.09 -12.77 19.87
C THR A 30 2.02 -11.81 20.34
N THR A 31 2.41 -10.70 20.92
CA THR A 31 1.55 -9.54 21.14
C THR A 31 1.14 -9.04 19.76
N THR A 32 0.13 -9.66 19.18
CA THR A 32 -0.56 -9.17 17.99
C THR A 32 -1.47 -8.06 18.47
N SER A 33 -0.92 -6.83 18.52
CA SER A 33 -1.76 -5.65 18.35
C SER A 33 -2.58 -5.87 17.08
N PRO A 34 -3.91 -5.67 17.07
CA PRO A 34 -4.69 -5.78 15.85
C PRO A 34 -4.26 -4.62 14.92
N GLU A 35 -3.23 -4.85 14.11
CA GLU A 35 -2.99 -4.04 12.94
C GLU A 35 -4.18 -4.26 12.01
N THR A 36 -5.19 -3.40 12.15
CA THR A 36 -6.24 -3.29 11.15
C THR A 36 -5.53 -3.04 9.82
N LYS A 37 -5.58 -4.03 8.93
CA LYS A 37 -4.93 -3.89 7.62
C LYS A 37 -5.50 -2.66 6.96
N LEU A 38 -4.64 -1.82 6.42
CA LEU A 38 -5.03 -0.59 5.72
C LEU A 38 -6.10 -0.87 4.65
N SER A 39 -6.03 -2.05 4.03
CA SER A 39 -7.02 -2.55 3.06
C SER A 39 -8.44 -2.74 3.62
N ASP A 40 -8.60 -2.87 4.94
CA ASP A 40 -9.91 -3.08 5.58
C ASP A 40 -10.63 -1.74 5.85
N ASN A 41 -9.94 -0.63 5.62
CA ASN A 41 -10.51 0.70 5.72
C ASN A 41 -11.36 1.02 4.48
N PRO A 42 -12.66 1.37 4.63
CA PRO A 42 -13.54 1.67 3.49
C PRO A 42 -13.06 2.90 2.69
N ASP A 43 -12.48 3.91 3.33
CA ASP A 43 -11.92 5.08 2.65
C ASP A 43 -10.72 4.69 1.78
N TYR A 44 -9.90 3.72 2.23
CA TYR A 44 -8.81 3.19 1.43
C TYR A 44 -9.33 2.53 0.15
N SER A 45 -10.31 1.63 0.26
CA SER A 45 -10.84 0.88 -0.87
C SER A 45 -11.57 1.77 -1.87
N LYS A 46 -12.41 2.71 -1.39
CA LYS A 46 -13.15 3.66 -2.24
C LYS A 46 -12.18 4.59 -2.98
N GLY A 47 -11.26 5.23 -2.26
CA GLY A 47 -10.34 6.18 -2.85
C GLY A 47 -9.34 5.53 -3.83
N LEU A 48 -8.83 4.32 -3.51
CA LEU A 48 -7.99 3.55 -4.41
C LEU A 48 -8.71 3.23 -5.73
N ALA A 49 -9.97 2.79 -5.68
CA ALA A 49 -10.76 2.46 -6.87
C ALA A 49 -10.96 3.69 -7.77
N LEU A 50 -11.27 4.85 -7.18
CA LEU A 50 -11.43 6.11 -7.90
C LEU A 50 -10.14 6.56 -8.58
N ILE A 51 -9.00 6.49 -7.88
CA ILE A 51 -7.68 6.83 -8.44
C ILE A 51 -7.29 5.88 -9.57
N ALA A 52 -7.54 4.57 -9.40
CA ALA A 52 -7.22 3.56 -10.41
C ALA A 52 -8.11 3.70 -11.67
N GLY A 53 -9.32 4.18 -11.52
CA GLY A 53 -10.25 4.48 -12.63
C GLY A 53 -9.99 5.82 -13.31
N SER A 54 -9.01 6.60 -12.85
CA SER A 54 -8.67 7.92 -13.35
C SER A 54 -7.24 7.94 -13.92
N ASP A 55 -6.82 9.06 -14.51
CA ASP A 55 -5.49 9.25 -15.08
C ASP A 55 -4.40 9.72 -14.08
N CYS A 56 -4.73 9.77 -12.80
CA CYS A 56 -3.89 10.29 -11.71
C CYS A 56 -2.48 9.67 -11.69
N LEU A 57 -2.39 8.35 -11.93
CA LEU A 57 -1.13 7.60 -11.87
C LEU A 57 -0.20 7.87 -13.07
N THR A 58 -0.66 8.63 -14.06
CA THR A 58 0.19 9.13 -15.16
C THR A 58 1.23 10.12 -14.63
N CYS A 59 0.83 10.98 -13.68
CA CYS A 59 1.67 12.02 -13.12
C CYS A 59 2.14 11.73 -11.69
N HIS A 60 1.39 10.98 -10.92
CA HIS A 60 1.70 10.63 -9.52
C HIS A 60 2.12 9.17 -9.38
N LYS A 61 2.94 8.89 -8.36
CA LYS A 61 3.25 7.54 -7.89
C LYS A 61 2.96 7.47 -6.39
N VAL A 62 2.83 6.26 -5.86
CA VAL A 62 2.56 6.10 -4.43
C VAL A 62 3.74 6.55 -3.57
N ALA A 63 4.95 6.05 -3.89
CA ALA A 63 6.14 6.22 -3.04
C ALA A 63 7.26 7.07 -3.68
N GLU A 64 7.12 7.45 -4.94
CA GLU A 64 8.18 8.12 -5.69
C GLU A 64 7.65 9.38 -6.36
N LYS A 65 8.43 10.46 -6.29
CA LYS A 65 8.15 11.67 -7.07
C LYS A 65 8.29 11.36 -8.56
N SER A 66 7.30 11.78 -9.35
CA SER A 66 7.33 11.73 -10.81
C SER A 66 7.12 13.15 -11.36
N ILE A 67 6.15 13.38 -12.23
CA ILE A 67 5.74 14.72 -12.68
C ILE A 67 5.15 15.49 -11.49
N GLY A 68 4.23 14.85 -10.77
CA GLY A 68 3.68 15.35 -9.49
C GLY A 68 4.40 14.76 -8.27
N PRO A 69 4.05 15.20 -7.06
CA PRO A 69 4.56 14.63 -5.82
C PRO A 69 4.13 13.17 -5.65
N ALA A 70 4.91 12.39 -4.88
CA ALA A 70 4.45 11.09 -4.41
C ALA A 70 3.24 11.26 -3.48
N TYR A 71 2.31 10.31 -3.48
CA TYR A 71 1.18 10.34 -2.55
C TYR A 71 1.65 10.28 -1.08
N GLN A 72 2.72 9.54 -0.80
CA GLN A 72 3.31 9.50 0.54
C GLN A 72 3.92 10.84 0.96
N ASP A 73 4.47 11.62 0.02
CA ASP A 73 4.94 12.96 0.32
C ASP A 73 3.78 13.91 0.65
N VAL A 74 2.66 13.77 -0.06
CA VAL A 74 1.43 14.52 0.26
C VAL A 74 0.92 14.14 1.64
N ALA A 75 0.83 12.85 1.96
CA ALA A 75 0.40 12.35 3.25
C ALA A 75 1.34 12.78 4.40
N ALA A 76 2.65 12.89 4.14
CA ALA A 76 3.61 13.38 5.12
C ALA A 76 3.46 14.89 5.39
N LYS A 77 3.06 15.65 4.37
CA LYS A 77 2.93 17.12 4.46
C LYS A 77 1.62 17.57 5.09
N TYR A 78 0.54 16.85 4.87
CA TYR A 78 -0.81 17.24 5.31
C TYR A 78 -1.36 16.23 6.31
N GLU A 79 -1.91 16.74 7.42
CA GLU A 79 -2.62 15.90 8.38
C GLU A 79 -4.00 15.49 7.83
N ASN A 80 -4.48 14.32 8.25
CA ASN A 80 -5.79 13.81 7.85
C ASN A 80 -6.90 14.51 8.63
N THR A 81 -7.25 15.73 8.22
CA THR A 81 -8.31 16.57 8.77
C THR A 81 -9.29 16.95 7.68
N ASP A 82 -10.53 17.26 8.05
CA ASP A 82 -11.57 17.65 7.10
C ASP A 82 -11.16 18.89 6.28
N ASP A 83 -10.55 19.87 6.90
CA ASP A 83 -10.05 21.08 6.22
C ASP A 83 -9.02 20.77 5.14
N ASN A 84 -8.07 19.86 5.44
CA ASN A 84 -7.07 19.43 4.46
C ASN A 84 -7.69 18.57 3.37
N ILE A 85 -8.66 17.71 3.70
CA ILE A 85 -9.36 16.88 2.73
C ILE A 85 -10.10 17.78 1.73
N GLU A 86 -10.88 18.75 2.19
CA GLU A 86 -11.61 19.69 1.35
C GLU A 86 -10.65 20.52 0.49
N MET A 87 -9.62 21.09 1.09
CA MET A 87 -8.60 21.89 0.39
C MET A 87 -7.91 21.11 -0.71
N LEU A 88 -7.47 19.86 -0.44
CA LEU A 88 -6.79 19.01 -1.41
C LEU A 88 -7.75 18.50 -2.49
N ALA A 89 -8.99 18.19 -2.16
CA ALA A 89 -10.04 17.86 -3.13
C ALA A 89 -10.27 19.04 -4.08
N GLY A 90 -10.32 20.26 -3.56
CA GLY A 90 -10.37 21.46 -4.38
C GLY A 90 -9.17 21.60 -5.32
N LYS A 91 -7.98 21.12 -4.93
CA LYS A 91 -6.79 21.10 -5.82
C LYS A 91 -6.94 20.05 -6.94
N ILE A 92 -7.52 18.91 -6.66
CA ILE A 92 -7.80 17.90 -7.69
C ILE A 92 -8.77 18.48 -8.73
N ILE A 93 -9.87 19.07 -8.28
CA ILE A 93 -10.92 19.59 -9.18
C ILE A 93 -10.43 20.80 -10.00
N LYS A 94 -9.73 21.74 -9.35
CA LYS A 94 -9.33 23.03 -9.97
C LYS A 94 -7.93 23.01 -10.59
N GLY A 95 -7.11 22.03 -10.23
CA GLY A 95 -5.70 22.01 -10.60
C GLY A 95 -4.88 23.09 -9.90
N GLY A 96 -3.75 23.42 -10.50
CA GLY A 96 -2.88 24.51 -10.05
C GLY A 96 -1.45 24.11 -9.82
N SER A 97 -0.61 25.08 -9.43
CA SER A 97 0.83 24.91 -9.21
C SER A 97 1.30 25.63 -7.94
N GLY A 98 2.58 25.52 -7.65
CA GLY A 98 3.25 26.30 -6.60
C GLY A 98 3.62 25.49 -5.36
N ASN A 99 2.69 24.74 -4.75
CA ASN A 99 2.95 24.01 -3.50
C ASN A 99 4.02 22.91 -3.64
N TRP A 100 4.17 22.36 -4.85
CA TRP A 100 5.08 21.25 -5.17
C TRP A 100 6.04 21.59 -6.33
N GLY A 101 6.10 22.85 -6.72
CA GLY A 101 6.92 23.37 -7.80
C GLY A 101 6.12 24.06 -8.90
N ALA A 102 6.80 24.39 -10.00
CA ALA A 102 6.22 25.18 -11.08
C ALA A 102 5.33 24.36 -12.03
N ILE A 103 5.45 23.03 -12.05
CA ILE A 103 4.68 22.18 -12.96
C ILE A 103 3.22 22.19 -12.49
N PRO A 104 2.27 22.61 -13.35
CA PRO A 104 0.87 22.66 -12.96
C PRO A 104 0.25 21.26 -12.95
N MET A 105 -0.58 20.98 -11.98
CA MET A 105 -1.50 19.86 -11.97
C MET A 105 -2.70 20.21 -12.85
N THR A 106 -3.09 19.30 -13.73
CA THR A 106 -4.29 19.43 -14.56
C THR A 106 -5.55 19.43 -13.70
N ALA A 107 -6.53 20.25 -14.07
CA ALA A 107 -7.83 20.27 -13.42
C ALA A 107 -8.67 19.04 -13.82
N HIS A 108 -9.35 18.43 -12.84
CA HIS A 108 -10.27 17.31 -13.06
C HIS A 108 -11.71 17.77 -12.76
N ALA A 109 -12.17 18.77 -13.52
CA ALA A 109 -13.45 19.46 -13.28
C ALA A 109 -14.70 18.56 -13.37
N ASN A 110 -14.56 17.35 -13.91
CA ASN A 110 -15.63 16.37 -14.02
C ASN A 110 -15.81 15.51 -12.76
N LEU A 111 -14.86 15.57 -11.81
CA LEU A 111 -14.98 14.86 -10.54
C LEU A 111 -15.94 15.60 -9.61
N SER A 112 -16.76 14.84 -8.91
CA SER A 112 -17.56 15.39 -7.81
C SER A 112 -16.65 15.75 -6.62
N GLN A 113 -17.10 16.67 -5.78
CA GLN A 113 -16.40 17.01 -4.54
C GLN A 113 -16.23 15.75 -3.65
N GLU A 114 -17.29 14.94 -3.54
CA GLU A 114 -17.27 13.71 -2.75
C GLU A 114 -16.23 12.69 -3.25
N ASP A 115 -16.13 12.50 -4.57
CA ASP A 115 -15.14 11.56 -5.12
C ASP A 115 -13.72 12.08 -4.95
N ALA A 116 -13.50 13.37 -5.15
CA ALA A 116 -12.20 13.99 -4.90
C ALA A 116 -11.78 13.88 -3.42
N GLU A 117 -12.70 14.07 -2.47
CA GLU A 117 -12.46 13.88 -1.04
C GLU A 117 -12.14 12.42 -0.70
N ALA A 118 -12.85 11.46 -1.31
CA ALA A 118 -12.55 10.05 -1.12
C ALA A 118 -11.15 9.68 -1.66
N MET A 119 -10.72 10.24 -2.78
CA MET A 119 -9.35 10.10 -3.29
C MET A 119 -8.33 10.67 -2.31
N VAL A 120 -8.58 11.86 -1.75
CA VAL A 120 -7.70 12.50 -0.76
C VAL A 120 -7.61 11.67 0.51
N LYS A 121 -8.72 11.15 1.04
CA LYS A 121 -8.71 10.28 2.22
C LYS A 121 -7.79 9.08 2.00
N TYR A 122 -7.88 8.40 0.86
CA TYR A 122 -6.96 7.34 0.52
C TYR A 122 -5.49 7.81 0.52
N ILE A 123 -5.19 8.94 -0.13
CA ILE A 123 -3.84 9.49 -0.20
C ILE A 123 -3.28 9.75 1.20
N LEU A 124 -4.07 10.38 2.09
CA LEU A 124 -3.62 10.71 3.45
C LEU A 124 -3.44 9.47 4.36
N LEU A 125 -4.11 8.37 4.06
CA LEU A 125 -3.88 7.07 4.73
C LEU A 125 -2.51 6.44 4.38
N LEU A 126 -1.83 6.90 3.33
CA LEU A 126 -0.54 6.35 2.90
C LEU A 126 0.66 6.92 3.68
N LYS A 127 0.44 7.72 4.71
CA LYS A 127 1.47 8.27 5.60
C LYS A 127 2.28 7.11 6.21
N LYS A 128 3.61 7.22 6.08
CA LYS A 128 4.58 6.30 6.71
C LYS A 128 5.01 6.82 8.07
#